data_00887f70045b16b5d38baece11d90027
#
_entry.id   00887f70045b16b5d38baece11d90027
#
_cell.length_a   1.000
_cell.length_b   1.000
_cell.length_c   1.000
_cell.angle_alpha   90.00
_cell.angle_beta   90.00
_cell.angle_gamma   90.00
#
_symmetry.space_group_name_H-M   'P 1'
#
loop_
_entity.id
_entity.type
_entity.pdbx_description
1 polymer ?
#
loop_
_entity_poly.entity_id
_entity_poly.type
_entity_poly.pdbx_seq_one_letter_code
_entity_poly.pdbx_strand_id
1 'polypeptide(L)'
;MKSKVKYLHISCDGAGGTGKSTGAELISKKYNLKFLSSGLLYRYAASQLLKYKPKNEMIFLKKKFKNFDFRKLKKLNLHTPKISDYSSHIAKKKNIRDILKKIQKDFSKKNRKCCIEGRDISTKILPNSDVKFYFYCNLNIAALRRYKQIKKFDKKIKFSDVKKALRKRNFLDVNRKNSPLLKHADSISIDTGKLNKSAMLKKMSFYVDLKLKKKYGN
;
A
#
# COMPACT_ATOMS: atom_id res chain seq x y z
N MET A 1 2.00 1.03 -32.32
CA MET A 1 0.55 1.15 -32.04
C MET A 1 0.32 1.04 -30.54
N LYS A 2 -0.03 2.13 -29.84
CA LYS A 2 -0.38 2.06 -28.40
C LYS A 2 -1.77 1.44 -28.32
N SER A 3 -1.89 0.15 -27.96
CA SER A 3 -3.17 -0.49 -27.71
C SER A 3 -3.96 0.36 -26.70
N LYS A 4 -5.21 0.66 -27.01
CA LYS A 4 -6.13 1.40 -26.12
C LYS A 4 -6.53 0.49 -24.95
N VAL A 5 -5.61 0.26 -24.01
CA VAL A 5 -5.92 -0.43 -22.75
C VAL A 5 -7.03 0.34 -22.05
N LYS A 6 -8.26 -0.17 -22.17
CA LYS A 6 -9.46 0.49 -21.61
C LYS A 6 -9.57 0.32 -20.09
N TYR A 7 -9.06 -0.80 -19.55
CA TYR A 7 -9.21 -1.16 -18.15
C TYR A 7 -7.99 -1.95 -17.67
N LEU A 8 -7.40 -1.54 -16.54
CA LEU A 8 -6.31 -2.27 -15.89
C LEU A 8 -6.28 -1.96 -14.40
N HIS A 9 -6.60 -2.94 -13.57
CA HIS A 9 -6.44 -2.86 -12.12
C HIS A 9 -5.30 -3.73 -11.65
N ILE A 10 -4.37 -3.15 -10.89
CA ILE A 10 -3.24 -3.84 -10.27
C ILE A 10 -3.35 -3.72 -8.76
N SER A 11 -3.23 -4.84 -8.06
CA SER A 11 -3.12 -4.89 -6.61
C SER A 11 -1.68 -5.25 -6.19
N CYS A 12 -1.18 -4.57 -5.15
CA CYS A 12 0.15 -4.76 -4.61
C CYS A 12 0.08 -4.94 -3.10
N ASP A 13 0.35 -6.15 -2.61
CA ASP A 13 0.34 -6.45 -1.17
C ASP A 13 1.73 -6.85 -0.67
N GLY A 14 1.94 -6.78 0.63
CA GLY A 14 3.20 -7.18 1.26
C GLY A 14 3.45 -6.46 2.58
N ALA A 15 4.36 -6.98 3.37
CA ALA A 15 4.73 -6.47 4.68
C ALA A 15 5.38 -5.08 4.64
N GLY A 16 5.67 -4.50 5.80
CA GLY A 16 6.38 -3.22 5.92
C GLY A 16 7.81 -3.32 5.39
N GLY A 17 8.29 -2.30 4.67
CA GLY A 17 9.70 -2.24 4.19
C GLY A 17 10.03 -3.15 3.01
N THR A 18 9.07 -3.90 2.46
CA THR A 18 9.29 -4.83 1.34
C THR A 18 9.43 -4.18 -0.04
N GLY A 19 9.42 -2.85 -0.14
CA GLY A 19 9.56 -2.17 -1.44
C GLY A 19 8.28 -2.14 -2.29
N LYS A 20 7.14 -2.64 -1.79
CA LYS A 20 5.87 -2.67 -2.55
C LYS A 20 5.42 -1.29 -3.07
N SER A 21 5.54 -0.22 -2.26
CA SER A 21 5.16 1.13 -2.69
C SER A 21 6.02 1.59 -3.86
N THR A 22 7.33 1.31 -3.81
CA THR A 22 8.26 1.59 -4.93
C THR A 22 7.85 0.83 -6.18
N GLY A 23 7.59 -0.48 -6.07
CA GLY A 23 7.15 -1.29 -7.22
C GLY A 23 5.81 -0.82 -7.78
N ALA A 24 4.84 -0.54 -6.91
CA ALA A 24 3.52 -0.06 -7.31
C ALA A 24 3.58 1.32 -7.99
N GLU A 25 4.45 2.23 -7.54
CA GLU A 25 4.67 3.52 -8.21
C GLU A 25 5.34 3.37 -9.58
N LEU A 26 6.38 2.54 -9.69
CA LEU A 26 7.07 2.30 -10.93
C LEU A 26 6.13 1.71 -12.00
N ILE A 27 5.36 0.68 -11.63
CA ILE A 27 4.41 0.06 -12.55
C ILE A 27 3.28 1.02 -12.92
N SER A 28 2.81 1.83 -11.96
CA SER A 28 1.79 2.84 -12.21
C SER A 28 2.27 3.89 -13.22
N LYS A 29 3.51 4.36 -13.09
CA LYS A 29 4.11 5.31 -14.03
C LYS A 29 4.23 4.70 -15.43
N LYS A 30 4.73 3.46 -15.54
CA LYS A 30 4.92 2.78 -16.84
C LYS A 30 3.61 2.61 -17.61
N TYR A 31 2.54 2.21 -16.94
CA TYR A 31 1.23 1.94 -17.58
C TYR A 31 0.21 3.08 -17.44
N ASN A 32 0.64 4.25 -16.98
CA ASN A 32 -0.22 5.43 -16.77
C ASN A 32 -1.45 5.10 -15.92
N LEU A 33 -1.22 4.49 -14.74
CA LEU A 33 -2.27 4.14 -13.79
C LEU A 33 -2.41 5.21 -12.70
N LYS A 34 -3.64 5.47 -12.27
CA LYS A 34 -3.87 6.24 -11.05
C LYS A 34 -3.41 5.40 -9.85
N PHE A 35 -2.53 5.96 -9.03
CA PHE A 35 -1.92 5.28 -7.89
C PHE A 35 -2.55 5.67 -6.57
N LEU A 36 -2.83 4.68 -5.72
CA LEU A 36 -3.28 4.89 -4.33
C LEU A 36 -2.46 4.04 -3.36
N SER A 37 -1.85 4.68 -2.37
CA SER A 37 -1.24 4.00 -1.23
C SER A 37 -2.25 3.89 -0.08
N SER A 38 -2.71 2.67 0.19
CA SER A 38 -3.54 2.38 1.37
C SER A 38 -2.78 2.72 2.66
N GLY A 39 -1.47 2.47 2.70
CA GLY A 39 -0.64 2.81 3.85
C GLY A 39 -0.63 4.31 4.15
N LEU A 40 -0.55 5.16 3.15
CA LEU A 40 -0.65 6.63 3.32
C LEU A 40 -2.06 7.06 3.71
N LEU A 41 -3.09 6.40 3.18
CA LEU A 41 -4.49 6.67 3.55
C LEU A 41 -4.73 6.45 5.06
N TYR A 42 -4.29 5.30 5.60
CA TYR A 42 -4.36 5.02 7.03
C TYR A 42 -3.54 5.99 7.87
N ARG A 43 -2.35 6.37 7.41
CA ARG A 43 -1.50 7.35 8.09
C ARG A 43 -2.12 8.75 8.08
N TYR A 44 -2.76 9.15 7.00
CA TYR A 44 -3.50 10.40 6.95
C TYR A 44 -4.67 10.39 7.94
N ALA A 45 -5.48 9.32 7.96
CA ALA A 45 -6.53 9.18 8.97
C ALA A 45 -5.96 9.28 10.39
N ALA A 46 -4.86 8.60 10.68
CA ALA A 46 -4.18 8.65 11.97
C ALA A 46 -3.70 10.06 12.32
N SER A 47 -3.09 10.77 11.38
CA SER A 47 -2.61 12.15 11.59
C SER A 47 -3.74 13.11 11.91
N GLN A 48 -4.89 12.96 11.23
CA GLN A 48 -6.06 13.79 11.47
C GLN A 48 -6.69 13.51 12.85
N LEU A 49 -6.81 12.24 13.23
CA LEU A 49 -7.35 11.86 14.55
C LEU A 49 -6.42 12.32 15.69
N LEU A 50 -5.10 12.20 15.52
CA LEU A 50 -4.12 12.69 16.50
C LEU A 50 -4.16 14.21 16.66
N LYS A 51 -4.38 14.95 15.55
CA LYS A 51 -4.41 16.41 15.54
C LYS A 51 -5.68 16.96 16.16
N TYR A 52 -6.84 16.42 15.79
CA TYR A 52 -8.13 17.02 16.13
C TYR A 52 -8.85 16.32 17.28
N LYS A 53 -8.47 15.11 17.68
CA LYS A 53 -9.06 14.33 18.78
C LYS A 53 -10.60 14.39 18.82
N PRO A 54 -11.31 14.10 17.71
CA PRO A 54 -12.75 14.30 17.63
C PRO A 54 -13.49 13.33 18.55
N LYS A 55 -14.61 13.77 19.15
CA LYS A 55 -15.51 12.91 19.93
C LYS A 55 -16.04 11.73 19.09
N ASN A 56 -16.38 11.96 17.82
CA ASN A 56 -16.82 10.92 16.89
C ASN A 56 -15.83 10.77 15.73
N GLU A 57 -14.93 9.79 15.83
CA GLU A 57 -13.90 9.49 14.83
C GLU A 57 -14.50 9.17 13.44
N MET A 58 -15.66 8.46 13.41
CA MET A 58 -16.27 8.00 12.15
C MET A 58 -16.87 9.17 11.35
N ILE A 59 -17.66 10.02 11.99
CA ILE A 59 -18.27 11.19 11.34
C ILE A 59 -17.16 12.12 10.85
N PHE A 60 -16.17 12.36 11.71
CA PHE A 60 -15.02 13.21 11.38
C PHE A 60 -14.26 12.69 10.16
N LEU A 61 -13.91 11.41 10.11
CA LEU A 61 -13.18 10.82 8.98
C LEU A 61 -14.02 10.83 7.70
N LYS A 62 -15.31 10.51 7.75
CA LYS A 62 -16.20 10.63 6.60
C LYS A 62 -16.19 12.05 6.03
N LYS A 63 -16.27 13.09 6.87
CA LYS A 63 -16.18 14.50 6.47
C LYS A 63 -14.82 14.83 5.85
N LYS A 64 -13.71 14.38 6.48
CA LYS A 64 -12.34 14.64 6.00
C LYS A 64 -12.02 14.00 4.66
N PHE A 65 -12.62 12.85 4.36
CA PHE A 65 -12.43 12.16 3.09
C PHE A 65 -13.46 12.50 2.01
N LYS A 66 -14.50 13.25 2.33
CA LYS A 66 -15.42 13.81 1.33
C LYS A 66 -14.63 14.75 0.41
N ASN A 67 -14.62 14.48 -0.88
CA ASN A 67 -13.89 15.27 -1.89
C ASN A 67 -12.36 15.37 -1.68
N PHE A 68 -11.75 14.37 -1.01
CA PHE A 68 -10.32 14.40 -0.73
C PHE A 68 -9.49 14.10 -1.99
N ASP A 69 -8.53 14.97 -2.27
CA ASP A 69 -7.55 14.75 -3.34
C ASP A 69 -6.40 13.86 -2.84
N PHE A 70 -6.39 12.59 -3.28
CA PHE A 70 -5.39 11.59 -2.89
C PHE A 70 -3.96 11.92 -3.31
N ARG A 71 -3.76 12.82 -4.30
CA ARG A 71 -2.43 13.28 -4.72
C ARG A 71 -1.71 14.03 -3.60
N LYS A 72 -2.47 14.69 -2.72
CA LYS A 72 -1.95 15.41 -1.53
C LYS A 72 -1.25 14.49 -0.53
N LEU A 73 -1.61 13.19 -0.47
CA LEU A 73 -1.02 12.23 0.48
C LEU A 73 0.50 12.14 0.38
N LYS A 74 1.06 12.27 -0.83
CA LYS A 74 2.51 12.19 -1.05
C LYS A 74 3.27 13.43 -0.55
N LYS A 75 2.59 14.57 -0.47
CA LYS A 75 3.17 15.84 -0.04
C LYS A 75 3.19 16.02 1.48
N LEU A 76 2.45 15.19 2.21
CA LEU A 76 2.32 15.28 3.66
C LEU A 76 3.41 14.46 4.37
N ASN A 77 3.94 14.99 5.47
CA ASN A 77 4.86 14.25 6.34
C ASN A 77 4.08 13.23 7.21
N LEU A 78 3.78 12.06 6.62
CA LEU A 78 3.01 11.00 7.26
C LEU A 78 3.89 9.84 7.79
N HIS A 79 5.20 10.00 7.77
CA HIS A 79 6.13 8.90 8.09
C HIS A 79 6.73 8.95 9.50
N THR A 80 6.24 9.83 10.38
CA THR A 80 6.71 9.91 11.76
C THR A 80 6.40 8.64 12.55
N PRO A 81 7.20 8.28 13.57
CA PRO A 81 6.94 7.12 14.43
C PRO A 81 5.54 7.16 15.06
N LYS A 82 5.14 8.30 15.62
CA LYS A 82 3.83 8.52 16.26
C LYS A 82 2.66 8.23 15.32
N ILE A 83 2.69 8.78 14.09
CA ILE A 83 1.66 8.52 13.07
C ILE A 83 1.68 7.06 12.63
N SER A 84 2.89 6.48 12.48
CA SER A 84 3.06 5.08 12.06
C SER A 84 2.45 4.11 13.06
N ASP A 85 2.70 4.31 14.34
CA ASP A 85 2.16 3.49 15.42
C ASP A 85 0.64 3.64 15.51
N TYR A 86 0.14 4.87 15.57
CA TYR A 86 -1.29 5.11 15.65
C TYR A 86 -2.05 4.63 14.41
N SER A 87 -1.44 4.68 13.22
CA SER A 87 -2.03 4.09 12.01
C SER A 87 -2.23 2.57 12.12
N SER A 88 -1.34 1.88 12.82
CA SER A 88 -1.46 0.44 13.09
C SER A 88 -2.55 0.16 14.15
N HIS A 89 -2.71 1.07 15.11
CA HIS A 89 -3.79 0.98 16.11
C HIS A 89 -5.17 1.13 15.46
N ILE A 90 -5.41 2.20 14.70
CA ILE A 90 -6.70 2.42 14.04
C ILE A 90 -7.02 1.37 12.97
N ALA A 91 -6.00 0.74 12.39
CA ALA A 91 -6.19 -0.36 11.44
C ALA A 91 -6.82 -1.63 12.07
N LYS A 92 -6.89 -1.75 13.40
CA LYS A 92 -7.61 -2.81 14.11
C LYS A 92 -9.10 -2.49 14.27
N LYS A 93 -9.49 -1.19 14.27
CA LYS A 93 -10.88 -0.76 14.45
C LYS A 93 -11.70 -1.06 13.20
N LYS A 94 -12.68 -1.96 13.31
CA LYS A 94 -13.51 -2.42 12.18
C LYS A 94 -14.20 -1.25 11.47
N ASN A 95 -14.83 -0.36 12.22
CA ASN A 95 -15.56 0.80 11.70
C ASN A 95 -14.67 1.77 10.88
N ILE A 96 -13.45 2.06 11.35
CA ILE A 96 -12.49 2.89 10.60
C ILE A 96 -12.04 2.14 9.34
N ARG A 97 -11.77 0.83 9.44
CA ARG A 97 -11.42 0.04 8.25
C ARG A 97 -12.51 0.08 7.20
N ASP A 98 -13.77 -0.03 7.59
CA ASP A 98 -14.89 -0.06 6.64
C ASP A 98 -15.01 1.27 5.87
N ILE A 99 -14.79 2.41 6.55
CA ILE A 99 -14.71 3.73 5.89
C ILE A 99 -13.56 3.73 4.87
N LEU A 100 -12.35 3.35 5.30
CA LEU A 100 -11.17 3.40 4.42
C LEU A 100 -11.22 2.37 3.29
N LYS A 101 -11.86 1.21 3.51
CA LYS A 101 -12.15 0.23 2.44
C LYS A 101 -13.11 0.80 1.39
N LYS A 102 -14.20 1.44 1.84
CA LYS A 102 -15.14 2.09 0.92
C LYS A 102 -14.43 3.11 0.04
N ILE A 103 -13.60 3.96 0.62
CA ILE A 103 -12.82 4.97 -0.11
C ILE A 103 -11.91 4.33 -1.18
N GLN A 104 -11.21 3.23 -0.85
CA GLN A 104 -10.35 2.52 -1.79
C GLN A 104 -11.14 1.87 -2.93
N LYS A 105 -12.29 1.27 -2.62
CA LYS A 105 -13.21 0.71 -3.63
C LYS A 105 -13.79 1.81 -4.54
N ASP A 106 -14.20 2.93 -3.98
CA ASP A 106 -14.72 4.06 -4.74
C ASP A 106 -13.62 4.67 -5.65
N PHE A 107 -12.37 4.73 -5.16
CA PHE A 107 -11.23 5.12 -5.98
C PHE A 107 -11.05 4.20 -7.20
N SER A 108 -11.12 2.88 -7.02
CA SER A 108 -10.98 1.93 -8.14
C SER A 108 -12.15 2.01 -9.13
N LYS A 109 -13.39 2.18 -8.63
CA LYS A 109 -14.57 2.35 -9.50
C LYS A 109 -14.48 3.59 -10.38
N LYS A 110 -13.96 4.70 -9.83
CA LYS A 110 -13.78 5.97 -10.56
C LYS A 110 -12.62 5.94 -11.56
N ASN A 111 -11.69 5.00 -11.41
CA ASN A 111 -10.47 4.94 -12.22
C ASN A 111 -10.34 3.59 -12.91
N ARG A 112 -10.72 3.53 -14.21
CA ARG A 112 -10.59 2.32 -15.04
C ARG A 112 -9.17 1.77 -15.12
N LYS A 113 -8.16 2.62 -14.88
CA LYS A 113 -6.74 2.27 -14.84
C LYS A 113 -6.17 2.70 -13.50
N CYS A 114 -5.97 1.74 -12.57
CA CYS A 114 -5.42 2.06 -11.26
C CYS A 114 -4.53 0.95 -10.68
N CYS A 115 -3.65 1.37 -9.78
CA CYS A 115 -2.84 0.51 -8.95
C CYS A 115 -3.04 0.90 -7.49
N ILE A 116 -3.42 -0.05 -6.65
CA ILE A 116 -3.55 0.16 -5.20
C ILE A 116 -2.53 -0.72 -4.48
N GLU A 117 -1.79 -0.14 -3.52
CA GLU A 117 -0.87 -0.90 -2.68
C GLU A 117 -1.31 -0.93 -1.22
N GLY A 118 -1.09 -2.06 -0.54
CA GLY A 118 -1.46 -2.19 0.87
C GLY A 118 -1.08 -3.51 1.53
N ARG A 119 -2.05 -4.14 2.20
CA ARG A 119 -1.92 -5.41 2.93
C ARG A 119 -2.99 -6.43 2.56
N ASP A 120 -4.14 -5.96 2.16
CA ASP A 120 -5.34 -6.74 1.91
C ASP A 120 -6.02 -6.31 0.59
N ILE A 121 -5.21 -5.77 -0.33
CA ILE A 121 -5.74 -5.22 -1.58
C ILE A 121 -6.25 -6.33 -2.47
N SER A 122 -5.43 -7.33 -2.74
CA SER A 122 -5.78 -8.48 -3.58
C SER A 122 -6.83 -9.40 -2.96
N THR A 123 -7.01 -9.36 -1.62
CA THR A 123 -7.94 -10.27 -0.93
C THR A 123 -9.27 -9.61 -0.56
N LYS A 124 -9.30 -8.30 -0.30
CA LYS A 124 -10.49 -7.61 0.25
C LYS A 124 -10.91 -6.35 -0.52
N ILE A 125 -9.99 -5.63 -1.15
CA ILE A 125 -10.28 -4.37 -1.84
C ILE A 125 -10.53 -4.60 -3.32
N LEU A 126 -9.60 -5.26 -4.01
CA LEU A 126 -9.61 -5.58 -5.44
C LEU A 126 -9.38 -7.07 -5.68
N PRO A 127 -10.27 -7.97 -5.21
CA PRO A 127 -10.10 -9.42 -5.39
C PRO A 127 -10.06 -9.80 -6.89
N ASN A 128 -10.72 -9.04 -7.73
CA ASN A 128 -10.79 -9.25 -9.18
C ASN A 128 -9.82 -8.35 -9.96
N SER A 129 -8.72 -7.85 -9.33
CA SER A 129 -7.70 -7.11 -10.07
C SER A 129 -7.04 -7.97 -11.14
N ASP A 130 -6.72 -7.35 -12.28
CA ASP A 130 -6.15 -8.06 -13.45
C ASP A 130 -4.81 -8.71 -13.14
N VAL A 131 -3.98 -8.02 -12.34
CA VAL A 131 -2.68 -8.54 -11.89
C VAL A 131 -2.53 -8.28 -10.40
N LYS A 132 -2.09 -9.30 -9.67
CA LYS A 132 -1.86 -9.25 -8.23
C LYS A 132 -0.38 -9.50 -7.96
N PHE A 133 0.28 -8.58 -7.24
CA PHE A 133 1.66 -8.74 -6.81
C PHE A 133 1.75 -8.85 -5.29
N TYR A 134 2.54 -9.83 -4.81
CA TYR A 134 2.87 -9.99 -3.40
C TYR A 134 4.36 -9.76 -3.19
N PHE A 135 4.70 -8.68 -2.47
CA PHE A 135 6.07 -8.25 -2.22
C PHE A 135 6.59 -8.80 -0.90
N TYR A 136 7.78 -9.39 -0.93
CA TYR A 136 8.47 -9.87 0.24
C TYR A 136 9.97 -9.62 0.16
N CYS A 137 10.63 -9.68 1.29
CA CYS A 137 12.08 -9.75 1.44
C CYS A 137 12.43 -10.16 2.88
N ASN A 138 13.69 -10.47 3.14
CA ASN A 138 14.19 -10.73 4.49
C ASN A 138 13.92 -9.53 5.42
N LEU A 139 13.59 -9.82 6.69
CA LEU A 139 13.28 -8.80 7.71
C LEU A 139 14.46 -7.81 7.92
N ASN A 140 15.69 -8.26 7.85
CA ASN A 140 16.85 -7.38 8.01
C ASN A 140 16.94 -6.35 6.87
N ILE A 141 16.67 -6.78 5.62
CA ILE A 141 16.63 -5.90 4.45
C ILE A 141 15.51 -4.87 4.61
N ALA A 142 14.32 -5.32 5.00
CA ALA A 142 13.17 -4.44 5.23
C ALA A 142 13.45 -3.42 6.36
N ALA A 143 14.05 -3.87 7.46
CA ALA A 143 14.43 -3.04 8.60
C ALA A 143 15.51 -2.03 8.23
N LEU A 144 16.53 -2.42 7.46
CA LEU A 144 17.58 -1.51 6.99
C LEU A 144 17.03 -0.39 6.10
N ARG A 145 16.12 -0.75 5.17
CA ARG A 145 15.44 0.25 4.33
C ARG A 145 14.63 1.23 5.18
N ARG A 146 13.91 0.71 6.16
CA ARG A 146 13.11 1.54 7.07
C ARG A 146 13.97 2.40 7.98
N TYR A 147 15.06 1.86 8.50
CA TYR A 147 16.05 2.59 9.30
C TYR A 147 16.62 3.78 8.50
N LYS A 148 17.10 3.54 7.27
CA LYS A 148 17.61 4.62 6.40
C LYS A 148 16.57 5.71 6.13
N GLN A 149 15.28 5.36 6.05
CA GLN A 149 14.20 6.35 5.89
C GLN A 149 14.00 7.20 7.15
N ILE A 150 13.98 6.58 8.34
CA ILE A 150 13.72 7.28 9.60
C ILE A 150 14.94 8.10 10.00
N LYS A 151 16.17 7.59 9.80
CA LYS A 151 17.42 8.28 10.16
C LYS A 151 17.58 9.65 9.49
N LYS A 152 16.90 9.91 8.39
CA LYS A 152 16.86 11.23 7.73
C LYS A 152 16.21 12.31 8.62
N PHE A 153 15.29 11.91 9.50
CA PHE A 153 14.49 12.82 10.34
C PHE A 153 14.82 12.67 11.84
N ASP A 154 15.34 11.51 12.23
CA ASP A 154 15.71 11.17 13.59
C ASP A 154 17.09 10.50 13.60
N LYS A 155 18.12 11.29 13.89
CA LYS A 155 19.51 10.83 13.90
C LYS A 155 19.81 9.87 15.07
N LYS A 156 19.02 9.91 16.16
CA LYS A 156 19.21 9.08 17.36
C LYS A 156 18.58 7.69 17.27
N ILE A 157 17.76 7.43 16.23
CA ILE A 157 17.10 6.13 16.06
C ILE A 157 18.11 4.98 15.97
N LYS A 158 17.87 3.88 16.67
CA LYS A 158 18.67 2.66 16.61
C LYS A 158 18.06 1.66 15.62
N PHE A 159 18.92 0.94 14.91
CA PHE A 159 18.48 -0.11 13.97
C PHE A 159 17.70 -1.22 14.67
N SER A 160 18.13 -1.64 15.87
CA SER A 160 17.45 -2.63 16.72
C SER A 160 15.99 -2.27 16.96
N ASP A 161 15.71 -1.01 17.29
CA ASP A 161 14.36 -0.53 17.61
C ASP A 161 13.48 -0.53 16.38
N VAL A 162 14.02 -0.09 15.24
CA VAL A 162 13.31 -0.15 13.96
C VAL A 162 12.98 -1.57 13.57
N LYS A 163 13.93 -2.51 13.73
CA LYS A 163 13.74 -3.94 13.45
C LYS A 163 12.70 -4.55 14.37
N LYS A 164 12.75 -4.27 15.68
CA LYS A 164 11.76 -4.73 16.68
C LYS A 164 10.35 -4.20 16.36
N ALA A 165 10.23 -2.90 16.09
CA ALA A 165 8.96 -2.27 15.72
C ALA A 165 8.38 -2.84 14.41
N LEU A 166 9.24 -3.08 13.41
CA LEU A 166 8.82 -3.64 12.14
C LEU A 166 8.36 -5.10 12.29
N ARG A 167 9.06 -5.92 13.07
CA ARG A 167 8.67 -7.30 13.39
C ARG A 167 7.30 -7.33 14.06
N LYS A 168 7.11 -6.51 15.12
CA LYS A 168 5.82 -6.40 15.84
C LYS A 168 4.69 -6.01 14.88
N ARG A 169 4.93 -5.02 14.02
CA ARG A 169 3.94 -4.57 13.05
C ARG A 169 3.58 -5.66 12.04
N ASN A 170 4.58 -6.34 11.47
CA ASN A 170 4.35 -7.41 10.50
C ASN A 170 3.58 -8.56 11.13
N PHE A 171 3.90 -8.94 12.37
CA PHE A 171 3.15 -9.93 13.14
C PHE A 171 1.68 -9.51 13.32
N LEU A 172 1.42 -8.26 13.69
CA LEU A 172 0.06 -7.74 13.83
C LEU A 172 -0.70 -7.69 12.49
N ASP A 173 -0.02 -7.36 11.38
CA ASP A 173 -0.64 -7.32 10.05
C ASP A 173 -1.07 -8.72 9.58
N VAL A 174 -0.31 -9.77 9.91
CA VAL A 174 -0.62 -11.17 9.54
C VAL A 174 -1.70 -11.75 10.44
N ASN A 175 -1.65 -11.48 11.76
CA ASN A 175 -2.50 -12.16 12.75
C ASN A 175 -3.76 -11.35 13.13
N ARG A 176 -4.03 -10.23 12.50
CA ARG A 176 -5.24 -9.47 12.82
C ARG A 176 -6.51 -10.21 12.35
N LYS A 177 -7.54 -10.21 13.19
CA LYS A 177 -8.84 -10.84 12.90
C LYS A 177 -9.50 -10.29 11.62
N ASN A 178 -9.41 -8.97 11.41
CA ASN A 178 -10.04 -8.30 10.28
C ASN A 178 -9.05 -8.02 9.17
N SER A 179 -9.21 -8.63 8.00
CA SER A 179 -8.40 -8.42 6.79
C SER A 179 -6.90 -8.64 7.04
N PRO A 180 -6.46 -9.83 7.44
CA PRO A 180 -5.05 -10.14 7.63
C PRO A 180 -4.25 -9.95 6.34
N LEU A 181 -2.94 -9.73 6.47
CA LEU A 181 -2.03 -9.77 5.34
C LEU A 181 -1.88 -11.21 4.89
N LEU A 182 -2.54 -11.56 3.80
CA LEU A 182 -2.46 -12.87 3.17
C LEU A 182 -1.99 -12.73 1.73
N LYS A 183 -1.20 -13.70 1.26
CA LYS A 183 -0.89 -13.84 -0.16
C LYS A 183 -2.11 -14.45 -0.85
N HIS A 184 -2.69 -13.76 -1.83
CA HIS A 184 -3.75 -14.33 -2.68
C HIS A 184 -3.18 -15.45 -3.56
N ALA A 185 -3.94 -16.49 -3.84
CA ALA A 185 -3.49 -17.65 -4.65
C ALA A 185 -2.88 -17.21 -5.99
N ASP A 186 -3.56 -16.33 -6.73
CA ASP A 186 -3.09 -15.83 -8.02
C ASP A 186 -2.00 -14.75 -7.91
N SER A 187 -1.45 -14.47 -6.73
CA SER A 187 -0.45 -13.41 -6.58
C SER A 187 0.92 -13.85 -7.06
N ILE A 188 1.51 -13.03 -7.92
CA ILE A 188 2.88 -13.15 -8.39
C ILE A 188 3.81 -12.65 -7.29
N SER A 189 4.69 -13.52 -6.83
CA SER A 189 5.65 -13.19 -5.77
C SER A 189 6.82 -12.38 -6.31
N ILE A 190 7.11 -11.25 -5.65
CA ILE A 190 8.20 -10.34 -5.97
C ILE A 190 9.18 -10.30 -4.79
N ASP A 191 10.30 -11.01 -4.93
CA ASP A 191 11.40 -10.96 -3.95
C ASP A 191 12.25 -9.71 -4.19
N THR A 192 12.00 -8.67 -3.41
CA THR A 192 12.76 -7.43 -3.53
C THR A 192 14.10 -7.46 -2.78
N GLY A 193 14.39 -8.54 -2.07
CA GLY A 193 15.72 -8.77 -1.49
C GLY A 193 16.74 -9.11 -2.57
N LYS A 194 16.29 -9.79 -3.64
CA LYS A 194 17.12 -10.24 -4.76
C LYS A 194 17.04 -9.33 -5.99
N LEU A 195 16.04 -8.46 -6.07
CA LEU A 195 15.80 -7.64 -7.26
C LEU A 195 16.10 -6.17 -6.97
N ASN A 196 16.87 -5.51 -7.83
CA ASN A 196 16.97 -4.06 -7.89
C ASN A 196 15.69 -3.46 -8.53
N LYS A 197 15.57 -2.13 -8.56
CA LYS A 197 14.36 -1.45 -9.07
C LYS A 197 14.07 -1.77 -10.53
N SER A 198 15.11 -1.83 -11.39
CA SER A 198 14.96 -2.11 -12.82
C SER A 198 14.51 -3.53 -13.06
N ALA A 199 15.18 -4.52 -12.46
CA ALA A 199 14.81 -5.94 -12.56
C ALA A 199 13.41 -6.21 -12.00
N MET A 200 13.04 -5.58 -10.88
CA MET A 200 11.70 -5.64 -10.31
C MET A 200 10.66 -5.10 -11.31
N LEU A 201 10.89 -3.93 -11.89
CA LEU A 201 9.98 -3.36 -12.88
C LEU A 201 9.88 -4.23 -14.14
N LYS A 202 11.01 -4.77 -14.63
CA LYS A 202 11.03 -5.70 -15.79
C LYS A 202 10.17 -6.93 -15.50
N LYS A 203 10.36 -7.59 -14.33
CA LYS A 203 9.56 -8.74 -13.92
C LYS A 203 8.07 -8.40 -13.82
N MET A 204 7.72 -7.31 -13.14
CA MET A 204 6.33 -6.88 -13.01
C MET A 204 5.69 -6.58 -14.36
N SER A 205 6.42 -5.88 -15.25
CA SER A 205 5.94 -5.55 -16.59
C SER A 205 5.65 -6.79 -17.42
N PHE A 206 6.51 -7.79 -17.38
CA PHE A 206 6.29 -9.05 -18.08
C PHE A 206 4.89 -9.64 -17.78
N TYR A 207 4.52 -9.74 -16.52
CA TYR A 207 3.21 -10.26 -16.13
C TYR A 207 2.04 -9.34 -16.49
N VAL A 208 2.24 -8.03 -16.46
CA VAL A 208 1.21 -7.08 -16.90
C VAL A 208 1.00 -7.20 -18.41
N ASP A 209 2.07 -7.24 -19.20
CA ASP A 209 2.01 -7.37 -20.66
C ASP A 209 1.36 -8.70 -21.07
N LEU A 210 1.72 -9.81 -20.40
CA LEU A 210 1.08 -11.12 -20.61
C LEU A 210 -0.42 -11.07 -20.36
N LYS A 211 -0.85 -10.39 -19.26
CA LYS A 211 -2.28 -10.25 -18.94
C LYS A 211 -3.00 -9.37 -19.97
N LEU A 212 -2.35 -8.30 -20.43
CA LEU A 212 -2.92 -7.42 -21.45
C LEU A 212 -3.07 -8.13 -22.79
N LYS A 213 -2.06 -8.92 -23.19
CA LYS A 213 -2.12 -9.77 -24.39
C LYS A 213 -3.31 -10.72 -24.33
N LYS A 214 -3.48 -11.45 -23.22
CA LYS A 214 -4.61 -12.36 -23.01
C LYS A 214 -5.97 -11.64 -23.04
N LYS A 215 -6.04 -10.40 -22.52
CA LYS A 215 -7.31 -9.67 -22.36
C LYS A 215 -7.74 -8.89 -23.59
N TYR A 216 -6.81 -8.41 -24.40
CA TYR A 216 -7.05 -7.48 -25.51
C TYR A 216 -6.53 -7.97 -26.87
N GLY A 217 -5.92 -9.17 -26.94
CA GLY A 217 -5.61 -9.81 -28.20
C GLY A 217 -4.49 -9.15 -29.01
N ASN A 218 -3.36 -8.79 -28.35
CA ASN A 218 -2.16 -8.33 -29.08
C ASN A 218 -0.93 -9.08 -28.61
#